data_f1eb59de0df79247fb8fa9cdf494e6df
#
_entry.id   f1eb59de0df79247fb8fa9cdf494e6df
#
_cell.length_a   1.000
_cell.length_b   1.000
_cell.length_c   1.000
_cell.angle_alpha   90.00
_cell.angle_beta   90.00
_cell.angle_gamma   90.00
#
_symmetry.space_group_name_H-M   'P 1'
#
loop_
_entity.id
_entity.type
_entity.pdbx_description
1 polymer ?
#
loop_
_entity_poly.entity_id
_entity_poly.type
_entity_poly.pdbx_seq_one_letter_code
_entity_poly.pdbx_strand_id
1 'polypeptide(L)'
;RYTDLTGKSMLLPKAAFGYLGSSMYYPELPKDCDEAILEFIDTVKEEDVPIDGFQLSSGYCAVETQDGIKRCSFTWNNKRFKDPADWFAKMKEKGVVVSPNVNPGMLLVHPYLEDMKKKDMFVYDSVKDEPGKGTWWGGTGVFVDFTKAETRKHWKEYLTDGLLLYGCESVRNDICDIDSLVDKDARVYFEGKGSTIGQLKPVMSNIMCQLSYFFFV
;
A
#
# COMPACT_ATOMS: atom_id res chain seq x y z
N ARG A 1 9.21 23.94 21.88
CA ARG A 1 7.87 23.34 21.80
C ARG A 1 7.93 22.08 20.93
N TYR A 2 6.95 21.18 21.06
CA TYR A 2 6.92 19.93 20.30
C TYR A 2 7.03 20.17 18.78
N THR A 3 6.22 21.04 18.23
CA THR A 3 6.22 21.37 16.79
C THR A 3 7.48 22.08 16.29
N ASP A 4 8.29 22.62 17.16
CA ASP A 4 9.60 23.21 16.79
C ASP A 4 10.65 22.11 16.52
N LEU A 5 10.45 20.92 17.11
CA LEU A 5 11.27 19.74 16.90
C LEU A 5 10.77 18.84 15.77
N THR A 6 9.46 18.68 15.65
CA THR A 6 8.81 17.70 14.74
C THR A 6 8.29 18.30 13.45
N GLY A 7 8.28 19.63 13.33
CA GLY A 7 7.59 20.34 12.26
C GLY A 7 6.08 20.47 12.54
N LYS A 8 5.43 21.31 11.75
CA LYS A 8 3.97 21.49 11.79
C LYS A 8 3.30 20.46 10.88
N SER A 9 2.09 20.04 11.27
CA SER A 9 1.23 19.25 10.39
C SER A 9 0.91 20.06 9.13
N MET A 10 0.82 19.35 8.00
CA MET A 10 0.30 19.93 6.77
C MET A 10 -1.20 20.18 6.88
N LEU A 11 -1.71 21.05 6.01
CA LEU A 11 -3.14 21.21 5.83
C LEU A 11 -3.65 20.02 4.99
N LEU A 12 -4.50 19.21 5.61
CA LEU A 12 -5.13 18.08 4.94
C LEU A 12 -6.29 18.55 4.04
N PRO A 13 -6.62 17.83 2.96
CA PRO A 13 -7.83 18.08 2.18
C PRO A 13 -9.07 17.82 3.05
N LYS A 14 -10.20 18.51 2.75
CA LYS A 14 -11.43 18.41 3.56
C LYS A 14 -11.92 16.97 3.72
N ALA A 15 -11.84 16.15 2.68
CA ALA A 15 -12.24 14.74 2.72
C ALA A 15 -11.52 13.94 3.81
N ALA A 16 -10.29 14.30 4.18
CA ALA A 16 -9.53 13.62 5.23
C ALA A 16 -10.08 13.89 6.66
N PHE A 17 -10.97 14.87 6.83
CA PHE A 17 -11.66 15.16 8.09
C PHE A 17 -13.08 14.58 8.15
N GLY A 18 -13.56 14.00 7.06
CA GLY A 18 -14.86 13.39 6.99
C GLY A 18 -14.86 11.91 7.35
N TYR A 19 -15.97 11.24 7.08
CA TYR A 19 -16.07 9.80 7.29
C TYR A 19 -15.37 9.01 6.19
N LEU A 20 -14.37 8.23 6.57
CA LEU A 20 -13.65 7.33 5.69
C LEU A 20 -14.14 5.90 5.96
N GLY A 21 -15.09 5.44 5.16
CA GLY A 21 -15.64 4.08 5.25
C GLY A 21 -14.56 3.03 4.94
N SER A 22 -14.68 1.86 5.55
CA SER A 22 -13.83 0.71 5.24
C SER A 22 -14.58 -0.57 5.50
N SER A 23 -14.39 -1.55 4.63
CA SER A 23 -14.92 -2.90 4.81
C SER A 23 -14.02 -3.91 4.14
N MET A 24 -13.78 -5.04 4.82
CA MET A 24 -13.15 -6.20 4.19
C MET A 24 -14.15 -7.02 3.37
N TYR A 25 -15.44 -6.90 3.65
CA TYR A 25 -16.48 -7.71 2.99
C TYR A 25 -16.52 -7.48 1.47
N TYR A 26 -16.70 -6.25 1.04
CA TYR A 26 -16.90 -5.93 -0.37
C TYR A 26 -15.69 -6.30 -1.27
N PRO A 27 -14.44 -5.95 -0.92
CA PRO A 27 -13.28 -6.32 -1.74
C PRO A 27 -12.96 -7.83 -1.75
N GLU A 28 -13.54 -8.60 -0.83
CA GLU A 28 -13.34 -10.06 -0.73
C GLU A 28 -14.45 -10.88 -1.39
N LEU A 29 -15.46 -10.27 -1.97
CA LEU A 29 -16.45 -10.98 -2.78
C LEU A 29 -15.75 -11.75 -3.92
N PRO A 30 -16.31 -12.87 -4.39
CA PRO A 30 -15.69 -13.66 -5.45
C PRO A 30 -15.50 -12.89 -6.77
N LYS A 31 -16.39 -11.93 -7.06
CA LYS A 31 -16.42 -11.10 -8.27
C LYS A 31 -17.24 -9.83 -8.03
N ASP A 32 -17.21 -8.92 -9.01
CA ASP A 32 -18.06 -7.72 -9.07
C ASP A 32 -18.00 -6.85 -7.81
N CYS A 33 -16.80 -6.78 -7.18
CA CYS A 33 -16.55 -5.97 -5.99
C CYS A 33 -16.71 -4.47 -6.27
N ASP A 34 -16.33 -4.05 -7.47
CA ASP A 34 -16.49 -2.70 -8.00
C ASP A 34 -17.95 -2.26 -7.98
N GLU A 35 -18.86 -3.09 -8.50
CA GLU A 35 -20.30 -2.82 -8.53
C GLU A 35 -20.89 -2.80 -7.11
N ALA A 36 -20.53 -3.78 -6.27
CA ALA A 36 -21.02 -3.88 -4.90
C ALA A 36 -20.62 -2.70 -4.02
N ILE A 37 -19.43 -2.14 -4.22
CA ILE A 37 -18.98 -0.94 -3.48
C ILE A 37 -19.74 0.29 -3.98
N LEU A 38 -19.97 0.44 -5.29
CA LEU A 38 -20.75 1.55 -5.83
C LEU A 38 -22.20 1.53 -5.30
N GLU A 39 -22.83 0.37 -5.26
CA GLU A 39 -24.17 0.19 -4.68
C GLU A 39 -24.20 0.54 -3.18
N PHE A 40 -23.19 0.11 -2.44
CA PHE A 40 -23.04 0.51 -1.03
C PHE A 40 -22.96 2.04 -0.88
N ILE A 41 -22.16 2.73 -1.70
CA ILE A 41 -22.05 4.19 -1.65
C ILE A 41 -23.38 4.87 -1.99
N ASP A 42 -24.13 4.34 -2.95
CA ASP A 42 -25.45 4.86 -3.31
C ASP A 42 -26.43 4.70 -2.15
N THR A 43 -26.50 3.53 -1.54
CA THR A 43 -27.33 3.26 -0.35
C THR A 43 -26.99 4.22 0.79
N VAL A 44 -25.72 4.43 1.11
CA VAL A 44 -25.28 5.35 2.18
C VAL A 44 -25.75 6.77 1.90
N LYS A 45 -25.72 7.21 0.64
CA LYS A 45 -26.18 8.55 0.24
C LYS A 45 -27.69 8.68 0.24
N GLU A 46 -28.42 7.66 -0.18
CA GLU A 46 -29.90 7.63 -0.13
C GLU A 46 -30.41 7.73 1.30
N GLU A 47 -29.68 7.17 2.25
CA GLU A 47 -29.98 7.24 3.70
C GLU A 47 -29.47 8.55 4.35
N ASP A 48 -28.98 9.52 3.54
CA ASP A 48 -28.45 10.81 4.00
C ASP A 48 -27.29 10.67 5.02
N VAL A 49 -26.48 9.62 4.87
CA VAL A 49 -25.28 9.41 5.69
C VAL A 49 -24.06 9.97 4.96
N PRO A 50 -23.34 10.95 5.57
CA PRO A 50 -22.17 11.53 4.93
C PRO A 50 -21.03 10.49 4.81
N ILE A 51 -20.43 10.41 3.63
CA ILE A 51 -19.23 9.62 3.37
C ILE A 51 -18.31 10.38 2.42
N ASP A 52 -17.05 10.58 2.83
CA ASP A 52 -16.05 11.36 2.11
C ASP A 52 -14.98 10.49 1.46
N GLY A 53 -14.76 9.29 1.97
CA GLY A 53 -13.79 8.38 1.41
C GLY A 53 -14.10 6.91 1.70
N PHE A 54 -13.45 6.04 0.92
CA PHE A 54 -13.51 4.59 1.09
C PHE A 54 -12.11 4.01 1.10
N GLN A 55 -11.70 3.43 2.23
CA GLN A 55 -10.45 2.71 2.36
C GLN A 55 -10.61 1.32 1.75
N LEU A 56 -10.04 1.11 0.58
CA LEU A 56 -10.13 -0.15 -0.15
C LEU A 56 -9.18 -1.18 0.44
N SER A 57 -9.73 -2.21 1.07
CA SER A 57 -8.97 -3.33 1.63
C SER A 57 -8.26 -4.13 0.53
N SER A 58 -7.21 -4.86 0.89
CA SER A 58 -6.29 -5.56 -0.03
C SER A 58 -6.92 -6.67 -0.90
N GLY A 59 -8.21 -6.95 -0.75
CA GLY A 59 -8.93 -7.86 -1.64
C GLY A 59 -8.92 -7.47 -3.13
N TYR A 60 -8.73 -6.19 -3.44
CA TYR A 60 -8.64 -5.70 -4.82
C TYR A 60 -7.42 -6.27 -5.57
N CYS A 61 -6.30 -6.47 -4.86
CA CYS A 61 -5.05 -6.99 -5.41
C CYS A 61 -4.86 -8.50 -5.15
N ALA A 62 -5.95 -9.23 -5.05
CA ALA A 62 -5.95 -10.67 -4.82
C ALA A 62 -5.51 -11.44 -6.08
N VAL A 63 -4.47 -12.25 -5.95
CA VAL A 63 -3.94 -13.13 -7.00
C VAL A 63 -4.22 -14.58 -6.61
N GLU A 64 -4.79 -15.36 -7.54
CA GLU A 64 -4.98 -16.79 -7.36
C GLU A 64 -3.65 -17.53 -7.54
N THR A 65 -3.26 -18.32 -6.54
CA THR A 65 -2.05 -19.14 -6.59
C THR A 65 -2.37 -20.59 -6.21
N GLN A 66 -1.41 -21.49 -6.37
CA GLN A 66 -1.56 -22.89 -5.95
C GLN A 66 -1.82 -23.01 -4.43
N ASP A 67 -1.30 -22.08 -3.63
CA ASP A 67 -1.47 -22.03 -2.17
C ASP A 67 -2.67 -21.17 -1.74
N GLY A 68 -3.64 -20.93 -2.63
CA GLY A 68 -4.80 -20.10 -2.38
C GLY A 68 -4.63 -18.64 -2.82
N ILE A 69 -5.55 -17.79 -2.35
CA ILE A 69 -5.57 -16.36 -2.71
C ILE A 69 -4.51 -15.59 -1.92
N LYS A 70 -3.65 -14.85 -2.62
CA LYS A 70 -2.60 -13.98 -2.07
C LYS A 70 -2.83 -12.53 -2.44
N ARG A 71 -2.44 -11.58 -1.57
CA ARG A 71 -2.57 -10.14 -1.81
C ARG A 71 -1.23 -9.60 -2.27
N CYS A 72 -1.22 -9.08 -3.50
CA CYS A 72 -0.02 -8.57 -4.18
C CYS A 72 -0.23 -7.11 -4.56
N SER A 73 0.29 -6.17 -3.76
CA SER A 73 0.18 -4.73 -4.03
C SER A 73 0.53 -4.40 -5.49
N PHE A 74 -0.09 -3.35 -6.05
CA PHE A 74 0.10 -2.91 -7.44
C PHE A 74 -0.49 -3.84 -8.52
N THR A 75 -1.22 -4.87 -8.13
CA THR A 75 -1.98 -5.71 -9.06
C THR A 75 -3.47 -5.48 -8.90
N TRP A 76 -4.26 -5.89 -9.90
CA TRP A 76 -5.71 -5.85 -9.86
C TRP A 76 -6.29 -7.22 -10.15
N ASN A 77 -7.30 -7.62 -9.39
CA ASN A 77 -8.10 -8.79 -9.70
C ASN A 77 -9.26 -8.40 -10.61
N ASN A 78 -9.15 -8.66 -11.90
CA ASN A 78 -10.12 -8.25 -12.92
C ASN A 78 -11.47 -8.98 -12.83
N LYS A 79 -11.60 -10.05 -12.04
CA LYS A 79 -12.90 -10.64 -11.70
C LYS A 79 -13.65 -9.79 -10.69
N ARG A 80 -12.90 -9.11 -9.81
CA ARG A 80 -13.41 -8.28 -8.71
C ARG A 80 -13.58 -6.83 -9.12
N PHE A 81 -12.65 -6.31 -9.92
CA PHE A 81 -12.63 -4.96 -10.46
C PHE A 81 -12.36 -5.05 -11.96
N LYS A 82 -13.43 -4.98 -12.76
CA LYS A 82 -13.38 -5.20 -14.22
C LYS A 82 -12.59 -4.11 -14.94
N ASP A 83 -12.83 -2.87 -14.57
CA ASP A 83 -12.15 -1.68 -15.06
C ASP A 83 -11.86 -0.73 -13.88
N PRO A 84 -10.67 -0.83 -13.28
CA PRO A 84 -10.32 0.03 -12.16
C PRO A 84 -10.37 1.53 -12.49
N ALA A 85 -10.04 1.94 -13.72
CA ALA A 85 -10.05 3.34 -14.09
C ALA A 85 -11.47 3.91 -14.15
N ASP A 86 -12.38 3.20 -14.77
CA ASP A 86 -13.81 3.56 -14.79
C ASP A 86 -14.39 3.57 -13.37
N TRP A 87 -14.02 2.60 -12.56
CA TRP A 87 -14.47 2.53 -11.17
C TRP A 87 -13.98 3.71 -10.32
N PHE A 88 -12.70 4.11 -10.41
CA PHE A 88 -12.20 5.31 -9.73
C PHE A 88 -12.92 6.57 -10.21
N ALA A 89 -13.17 6.71 -11.51
CA ALA A 89 -13.92 7.82 -12.07
C ALA A 89 -15.34 7.91 -11.47
N LYS A 90 -16.07 6.79 -11.39
CA LYS A 90 -17.40 6.71 -10.78
C LYS A 90 -17.40 7.05 -9.29
N MET A 91 -16.41 6.58 -8.53
CA MET A 91 -16.25 6.92 -7.12
C MET A 91 -16.00 8.43 -6.94
N LYS A 92 -15.17 9.02 -7.80
CA LYS A 92 -14.89 10.45 -7.81
C LYS A 92 -16.13 11.28 -8.18
N GLU A 93 -16.92 10.87 -9.17
CA GLU A 93 -18.22 11.48 -9.50
C GLU A 93 -19.19 11.49 -8.33
N LYS A 94 -19.14 10.44 -7.51
CA LYS A 94 -19.89 10.36 -6.25
C LYS A 94 -19.25 11.18 -5.12
N GLY A 95 -18.14 11.89 -5.35
CA GLY A 95 -17.43 12.69 -4.35
C GLY A 95 -16.74 11.86 -3.26
N VAL A 96 -16.41 10.60 -3.53
CA VAL A 96 -15.77 9.68 -2.58
C VAL A 96 -14.33 9.42 -2.99
N VAL A 97 -13.37 9.79 -2.13
CA VAL A 97 -11.94 9.52 -2.32
C VAL A 97 -11.65 8.06 -1.96
N VAL A 98 -11.00 7.34 -2.85
CA VAL A 98 -10.63 5.93 -2.59
C VAL A 98 -9.17 5.83 -2.20
N SER A 99 -8.89 5.09 -1.11
CA SER A 99 -7.54 4.83 -0.59
C SER A 99 -7.23 3.32 -0.62
N PRO A 100 -6.65 2.79 -1.71
CA PRO A 100 -6.24 1.39 -1.76
C PRO A 100 -5.15 1.08 -0.75
N ASN A 101 -5.24 -0.11 -0.16
CA ASN A 101 -4.24 -0.65 0.75
C ASN A 101 -2.94 -0.97 -0.02
N VAL A 102 -1.82 -0.43 0.44
CA VAL A 102 -0.47 -0.69 -0.11
C VAL A 102 0.45 -1.16 0.99
N ASN A 103 1.13 -2.27 0.75
CA ASN A 103 1.95 -2.98 1.71
C ASN A 103 3.41 -3.00 1.24
N PRO A 104 4.41 -2.66 2.09
CA PRO A 104 5.82 -2.73 1.74
C PRO A 104 6.40 -4.15 1.75
N GLY A 105 5.63 -5.13 2.24
CA GLY A 105 5.99 -6.54 2.20
C GLY A 105 5.56 -7.19 0.89
N MET A 106 6.52 -7.75 0.17
CA MET A 106 6.29 -8.47 -1.09
C MET A 106 6.31 -9.97 -0.83
N LEU A 107 5.17 -10.64 -1.04
CA LEU A 107 5.07 -12.10 -0.90
C LEU A 107 6.03 -12.81 -1.87
N LEU A 108 6.50 -14.01 -1.50
CA LEU A 108 7.40 -14.79 -2.38
C LEU A 108 6.74 -15.20 -3.71
N VAL A 109 5.41 -15.14 -3.79
CA VAL A 109 4.62 -15.41 -5.00
C VAL A 109 4.21 -14.12 -5.74
N HIS A 110 4.71 -12.95 -5.31
CA HIS A 110 4.34 -11.67 -5.91
C HIS A 110 4.83 -11.59 -7.37
N PRO A 111 3.97 -11.21 -8.34
CA PRO A 111 4.34 -11.18 -9.77
C PRO A 111 5.55 -10.31 -10.07
N TYR A 112 5.77 -9.23 -9.31
CA TYR A 112 6.89 -8.30 -9.52
C TYR A 112 8.13 -8.62 -8.67
N LEU A 113 8.14 -9.72 -7.89
CA LEU A 113 9.22 -10.02 -6.95
C LEU A 113 10.59 -10.11 -7.64
N GLU A 114 10.66 -10.81 -8.76
CA GLU A 114 11.94 -11.01 -9.48
C GLU A 114 12.43 -9.71 -10.13
N ASP A 115 11.53 -8.84 -10.61
CA ASP A 115 11.89 -7.52 -11.10
C ASP A 115 12.42 -6.63 -9.97
N MET A 116 11.75 -6.62 -8.80
CA MET A 116 12.19 -5.89 -7.62
C MET A 116 13.53 -6.40 -7.06
N LYS A 117 13.80 -7.72 -7.13
CA LYS A 117 15.10 -8.29 -6.77
C LYS A 117 16.22 -7.80 -7.71
N LYS A 118 15.97 -7.79 -9.03
CA LYS A 118 16.93 -7.25 -10.01
C LYS A 118 17.25 -5.78 -9.79
N LYS A 119 16.28 -5.01 -9.28
CA LYS A 119 16.44 -3.61 -8.91
C LYS A 119 17.02 -3.42 -7.50
N ASP A 120 17.37 -4.50 -6.82
CA ASP A 120 17.97 -4.49 -5.47
C ASP A 120 17.19 -3.63 -4.46
N MET A 121 15.87 -3.90 -4.34
CA MET A 121 14.96 -3.05 -3.58
C MET A 121 14.71 -3.50 -2.13
N PHE A 122 15.30 -4.61 -1.68
CA PHE A 122 14.91 -5.24 -0.41
C PHE A 122 15.89 -5.03 0.73
N VAL A 123 15.38 -5.14 1.95
CA VAL A 123 16.15 -5.33 3.18
C VAL A 123 16.81 -6.71 3.11
N TYR A 124 18.10 -6.80 3.43
CA TYR A 124 18.86 -8.05 3.36
C TYR A 124 18.90 -8.78 4.70
N ASP A 125 18.99 -10.08 4.65
CA ASP A 125 19.26 -10.94 5.82
C ASP A 125 20.56 -10.51 6.52
N SER A 126 20.66 -10.69 7.83
CA SER A 126 21.84 -10.29 8.62
C SER A 126 23.10 -11.09 8.28
N VAL A 127 22.94 -12.35 7.88
CA VAL A 127 24.03 -13.30 7.66
C VAL A 127 24.17 -13.67 6.18
N LYS A 128 23.05 -13.90 5.52
CA LYS A 128 23.02 -14.38 4.12
C LYS A 128 22.97 -13.20 3.16
N ASP A 129 23.47 -13.43 1.95
CA ASP A 129 23.38 -12.46 0.86
C ASP A 129 22.10 -12.66 0.05
N GLU A 130 20.96 -12.60 0.74
CA GLU A 130 19.62 -12.70 0.18
C GLU A 130 18.65 -11.75 0.92
N PRO A 131 17.50 -11.38 0.33
CA PRO A 131 16.48 -10.60 1.03
C PRO A 131 16.00 -11.27 2.32
N GLY A 132 15.94 -10.48 3.40
CA GLY A 132 15.45 -10.91 4.71
C GLY A 132 13.95 -11.25 4.64
N LYS A 133 13.59 -12.42 5.18
CA LYS A 133 12.21 -12.93 5.13
C LYS A 133 11.45 -12.66 6.41
N GLY A 134 10.19 -12.30 6.27
CA GLY A 134 9.23 -12.23 7.35
C GLY A 134 7.93 -12.95 6.98
N THR A 135 7.12 -13.25 7.98
CA THR A 135 5.83 -13.93 7.78
C THR A 135 4.73 -13.14 8.45
N TRP A 136 3.70 -12.83 7.72
CA TRP A 136 2.49 -12.15 8.20
C TRP A 136 1.24 -12.93 7.75
N TRP A 137 0.04 -12.41 8.04
CA TRP A 137 -1.23 -13.07 7.71
C TRP A 137 -1.36 -13.44 6.21
N GLY A 138 -0.72 -12.69 5.29
CA GLY A 138 -0.73 -12.96 3.85
C GLY A 138 0.21 -14.10 3.42
N GLY A 139 1.18 -14.47 4.25
CA GLY A 139 2.20 -15.48 3.96
C GLY A 139 3.62 -15.01 4.25
N THR A 140 4.60 -15.70 3.68
CA THR A 140 6.02 -15.33 3.77
C THR A 140 6.42 -14.43 2.62
N GLY A 141 7.22 -13.41 2.91
CA GLY A 141 7.71 -12.46 1.92
C GLY A 141 8.95 -11.71 2.39
N VAL A 142 9.30 -10.68 1.64
CA VAL A 142 10.46 -9.82 1.87
C VAL A 142 10.01 -8.35 1.92
N PHE A 143 10.79 -7.47 2.53
CA PHE A 143 10.41 -6.08 2.76
C PHE A 143 11.27 -5.10 1.98
N VAL A 144 10.63 -4.05 1.47
CA VAL A 144 11.29 -2.99 0.69
C VAL A 144 12.16 -2.12 1.59
N ASP A 145 13.39 -1.85 1.14
CA ASP A 145 14.33 -0.93 1.80
C ASP A 145 14.16 0.51 1.30
N PHE A 146 13.33 1.28 1.98
CA PHE A 146 13.11 2.70 1.64
C PHE A 146 14.27 3.62 1.98
N THR A 147 15.31 3.14 2.67
CA THR A 147 16.51 3.95 2.97
C THR A 147 17.39 4.18 1.76
N LYS A 148 17.10 3.53 0.62
CA LYS A 148 17.84 3.60 -0.64
C LYS A 148 17.09 4.50 -1.65
N ALA A 149 17.77 5.53 -2.18
CA ALA A 149 17.14 6.49 -3.10
C ALA A 149 16.58 5.82 -4.37
N GLU A 150 17.32 4.87 -4.97
CA GLU A 150 16.86 4.14 -6.15
C GLU A 150 15.61 3.29 -5.86
N THR A 151 15.54 2.66 -4.67
CA THR A 151 14.34 1.93 -4.25
C THR A 151 13.13 2.85 -4.16
N ARG A 152 13.30 4.05 -3.60
CA ARG A 152 12.22 5.04 -3.52
C ARG A 152 11.73 5.48 -4.91
N LYS A 153 12.65 5.64 -5.87
CA LYS A 153 12.32 5.94 -7.26
C LYS A 153 11.49 4.82 -7.89
N HIS A 154 11.97 3.58 -7.81
CA HIS A 154 11.24 2.42 -8.35
C HIS A 154 9.89 2.19 -7.65
N TRP A 155 9.81 2.43 -6.35
CA TRP A 155 8.53 2.36 -5.63
C TRP A 155 7.49 3.33 -6.18
N LYS A 156 7.91 4.54 -6.54
CA LYS A 156 7.03 5.50 -7.21
C LYS A 156 6.56 5.01 -8.58
N GLU A 157 7.42 4.35 -9.35
CA GLU A 157 7.04 3.74 -10.62
C GLU A 157 5.93 2.71 -10.43
N TYR A 158 6.06 1.78 -9.45
CA TYR A 158 5.00 0.81 -9.14
C TYR A 158 3.70 1.46 -8.64
N LEU A 159 3.79 2.52 -7.83
CA LEU A 159 2.61 3.30 -7.42
C LEU A 159 1.93 3.95 -8.62
N THR A 160 2.71 4.53 -9.54
CA THR A 160 2.20 5.14 -10.77
C THR A 160 1.45 4.12 -11.60
N ASP A 161 2.13 3.05 -11.98
CA ASP A 161 1.62 2.06 -12.93
C ASP A 161 0.47 1.23 -12.32
N GLY A 162 0.56 0.93 -11.03
CA GLY A 162 -0.42 0.10 -10.34
C GLY A 162 -1.67 0.84 -9.84
N LEU A 163 -1.59 2.15 -9.62
CA LEU A 163 -2.67 2.90 -8.97
C LEU A 163 -2.98 4.25 -9.63
N LEU A 164 -1.98 5.14 -9.83
CA LEU A 164 -2.28 6.50 -10.28
C LEU A 164 -2.82 6.57 -11.69
N LEU A 165 -2.28 5.78 -12.61
CA LEU A 165 -2.77 5.74 -13.99
C LEU A 165 -4.22 5.28 -14.09
N TYR A 166 -4.76 4.65 -13.04
CA TYR A 166 -6.18 4.33 -12.92
C TYR A 166 -7.01 5.45 -12.30
N GLY A 167 -6.40 6.58 -11.90
CA GLY A 167 -7.10 7.72 -11.29
C GLY A 167 -7.16 7.70 -9.76
N CYS A 168 -6.33 6.87 -9.12
CA CYS A 168 -6.17 6.85 -7.66
C CYS A 168 -5.58 8.17 -7.15
N GLU A 169 -6.22 8.80 -6.16
CA GLU A 169 -5.78 10.08 -5.57
C GLU A 169 -5.28 9.94 -4.13
N SER A 170 -5.30 8.75 -3.57
CA SER A 170 -4.89 8.48 -2.18
C SER A 170 -4.50 7.03 -2.00
N VAL A 171 -3.67 6.73 -1.02
CA VAL A 171 -3.35 5.34 -0.62
C VAL A 171 -3.41 5.17 0.90
N ARG A 172 -3.72 3.96 1.33
CA ARG A 172 -3.56 3.53 2.71
C ARG A 172 -2.27 2.72 2.83
N ASN A 173 -1.24 3.29 3.47
CA ASN A 173 -0.04 2.54 3.82
C ASN A 173 -0.34 1.56 4.96
N ASP A 174 -0.10 0.29 4.76
CA ASP A 174 -0.39 -0.77 5.73
C ASP A 174 0.87 -1.58 6.05
N ILE A 175 0.96 -2.17 7.26
CA ILE A 175 2.11 -2.91 7.81
C ILE A 175 3.48 -2.26 7.54
N CYS A 176 3.51 -0.94 7.42
CA CYS A 176 4.72 -0.16 7.17
C CYS A 176 5.68 -0.12 8.38
N ASP A 177 5.27 -0.64 9.52
CA ASP A 177 6.09 -0.89 10.72
C ASP A 177 7.06 -2.08 10.55
N ILE A 178 6.87 -2.93 9.55
CA ILE A 178 7.75 -4.07 9.21
C ILE A 178 7.94 -5.05 10.40
N ASP A 179 6.94 -5.19 11.27
CA ASP A 179 7.06 -6.01 12.48
C ASP A 179 7.26 -7.50 12.21
N SER A 180 6.81 -7.97 11.05
CA SER A 180 6.97 -9.37 10.63
C SER A 180 8.41 -9.76 10.30
N LEU A 181 9.32 -8.79 10.09
CA LEU A 181 10.75 -9.04 9.94
C LEU A 181 11.38 -9.04 11.33
N VAL A 182 11.48 -10.21 11.93
CA VAL A 182 11.93 -10.37 13.33
C VAL A 182 13.44 -10.25 13.51
N ASP A 183 14.23 -10.44 12.44
CA ASP A 183 15.68 -10.26 12.44
C ASP A 183 16.02 -8.78 12.57
N LYS A 184 16.37 -8.34 13.77
CA LYS A 184 16.71 -6.93 14.06
C LYS A 184 18.03 -6.50 13.44
N ASP A 185 18.91 -7.43 13.10
CA ASP A 185 20.20 -7.19 12.49
C ASP A 185 20.15 -7.25 10.97
N ALA A 186 18.97 -7.50 10.38
CA ALA A 186 18.73 -7.45 8.95
C ALA A 186 19.24 -6.11 8.38
N ARG A 187 19.98 -6.18 7.27
CA ARG A 187 20.79 -5.07 6.75
C ARG A 187 19.98 -4.17 5.85
N VAL A 188 20.08 -2.87 6.07
CA VAL A 188 19.54 -1.79 5.21
C VAL A 188 20.67 -0.95 4.64
N TYR A 189 20.45 -0.42 3.44
CA TYR A 189 21.48 0.32 2.69
C TYR A 189 21.84 1.66 3.34
N PHE A 190 20.86 2.38 3.86
CA PHE A 190 20.98 3.69 4.52
C PHE A 190 21.88 4.66 3.74
N GLU A 191 21.55 4.91 2.48
CA GLU A 191 22.30 5.80 1.56
C GLU A 191 23.81 5.46 1.51
N GLY A 192 24.15 4.19 1.49
CA GLY A 192 25.54 3.70 1.43
C GLY A 192 26.30 3.66 2.74
N LYS A 193 25.71 4.12 3.84
CA LYS A 193 26.35 4.10 5.18
C LYS A 193 26.20 2.75 5.87
N GLY A 194 25.18 1.98 5.46
CA GLY A 194 24.79 0.74 6.14
C GLY A 194 24.18 0.99 7.51
N SER A 195 23.19 0.18 7.85
CA SER A 195 22.56 0.13 9.16
C SER A 195 21.75 -1.17 9.29
N THR A 196 20.99 -1.30 10.37
CA THR A 196 20.11 -2.45 10.60
C THR A 196 18.65 -2.02 10.67
N ILE A 197 17.74 -2.96 10.39
CA ILE A 197 16.30 -2.70 10.51
C ILE A 197 15.92 -2.36 11.95
N GLY A 198 16.60 -2.94 12.95
CA GLY A 198 16.38 -2.64 14.36
C GLY A 198 16.62 -1.18 14.71
N GLN A 199 17.55 -0.50 14.02
CA GLN A 199 17.83 0.92 14.22
C GLN A 199 16.90 1.84 13.41
N LEU A 200 16.51 1.43 12.18
CA LEU A 200 15.82 2.30 11.24
C LEU A 200 14.33 1.98 11.02
N LYS A 201 13.80 0.95 11.69
CA LYS A 201 12.41 0.53 11.56
C LYS A 201 11.39 1.69 11.69
N PRO A 202 11.47 2.57 12.71
CA PRO A 202 10.55 3.70 12.82
C PRO A 202 10.68 4.71 11.66
N VAL A 203 11.88 4.83 11.09
CA VAL A 203 12.15 5.73 9.97
C VAL A 203 11.57 5.19 8.66
N MET A 204 11.53 3.86 8.48
CA MET A 204 10.98 3.22 7.28
C MET A 204 9.52 3.59 7.05
N SER A 205 8.70 3.53 8.10
CA SER A 205 7.28 3.94 8.03
C SER A 205 7.13 5.40 7.61
N ASN A 206 7.94 6.29 8.20
CA ASN A 206 7.91 7.71 7.85
C ASN A 206 8.31 7.96 6.39
N ILE A 207 9.36 7.29 5.90
CA ILE A 207 9.80 7.44 4.51
C ILE A 207 8.71 6.93 3.55
N MET A 208 8.09 5.78 3.83
CA MET A 208 6.99 5.26 3.01
C MET A 208 5.80 6.24 2.97
N CYS A 209 5.39 6.78 4.11
CA CYS A 209 4.31 7.77 4.18
C CYS A 209 4.69 9.06 3.44
N GLN A 210 5.92 9.52 3.57
CA GLN A 210 6.42 10.69 2.87
C GLN A 210 6.45 10.50 1.35
N LEU A 211 6.82 9.31 0.88
CA LEU A 211 6.76 8.96 -0.54
C LEU A 211 5.34 9.01 -1.07
N SER A 212 4.39 8.43 -0.34
CA SER A 212 2.97 8.48 -0.71
C SER A 212 2.47 9.92 -0.75
N TYR A 213 2.82 10.75 0.24
CA TYR A 213 2.43 12.16 0.29
C TYR A 213 2.95 12.97 -0.90
N PHE A 214 4.26 12.97 -1.13
CA PHE A 214 4.87 13.74 -2.24
C PHE A 214 4.48 13.25 -3.63
N PHE A 215 3.75 12.16 -3.68
CA PHE A 215 3.30 11.57 -4.92
C PHE A 215 1.90 12.08 -5.33
N PHE A 216 1.08 12.46 -4.36
CA PHE A 216 -0.30 12.94 -4.57
C PHE A 216 -0.43 14.48 -4.44
N VAL A 217 0.65 15.19 -4.11
CA VAL A 217 0.74 16.65 -4.00
C VAL A 217 1.70 17.20 -5.04
#